data_c007ed918d6cde5cc25b25bf51d984dd
#
_entry.id   c007ed918d6cde5cc25b25bf51d984dd
#
_cell.length_a   1.000
_cell.length_b   1.000
_cell.length_c   1.000
_cell.angle_alpha   90.00
_cell.angle_beta   90.00
_cell.angle_gamma   90.00
#
_symmetry.space_group_name_H-M   'P 1'
#
loop_
_entity.id
_entity.type
_entity.pdbx_description
1 polymer ?
#
loop_
_entity_poly.entity_id
_entity_poly.type
_entity_poly.pdbx_seq_one_letter_code
_entity_poly.pdbx_strand_id
1 'polypeptide(L)'
;MAFVTPLFRLEQYTLRRPQEVLLVKAEVNGEPDELMVLKGFSSSLMRPTAFDPDIPVLPAHAEILQVDRTYSPYNPDAPHYIQQGLTWDMMQALLKEVGV
;
A
#
# COMPACT_ATOMS: atom_id res chain seq x y z
N MET A 1 -12.41 0.67 -20.60
CA MET A 1 -11.81 -0.27 -19.66
C MET A 1 -11.18 0.51 -18.51
N ALA A 2 -11.50 0.16 -17.29
CA ALA A 2 -10.97 0.87 -16.14
C ALA A 2 -9.46 0.59 -15.96
N PHE A 3 -8.70 1.65 -15.72
CA PHE A 3 -7.28 1.51 -15.44
C PHE A 3 -7.08 1.22 -13.96
N VAL A 4 -6.44 0.08 -13.65
CA VAL A 4 -6.19 -0.35 -12.27
C VAL A 4 -4.78 0.05 -11.88
N THR A 5 -4.66 0.98 -10.92
CA THR A 5 -3.36 1.40 -10.41
C THR A 5 -2.78 0.38 -9.45
N PRO A 6 -1.45 0.37 -9.27
CA PRO A 6 -0.84 -0.48 -8.25
C PRO A 6 -1.42 -0.26 -6.85
N LEU A 7 -1.64 1.00 -6.46
CA LEU A 7 -2.20 1.30 -5.14
C LEU A 7 -3.61 0.73 -4.98
N PHE A 8 -4.44 0.83 -6.02
CA PHE A 8 -5.79 0.24 -5.99
C PHE A 8 -5.72 -1.26 -5.71
N ARG A 9 -4.81 -1.96 -6.36
CA ARG A 9 -4.63 -3.41 -6.14
C ARG A 9 -4.21 -3.70 -4.69
N LEU A 10 -3.32 -2.89 -4.12
CA LEU A 10 -2.92 -3.03 -2.73
C LEU A 10 -4.11 -2.80 -1.79
N GLU A 11 -4.94 -1.82 -2.09
CA GLU A 11 -6.17 -1.57 -1.32
C GLU A 11 -7.11 -2.78 -1.39
N GLN A 12 -7.31 -3.36 -2.57
CA GLN A 12 -8.13 -4.55 -2.73
C GLN A 12 -7.56 -5.75 -1.97
N TYR A 13 -6.24 -5.90 -1.95
CA TYR A 13 -5.59 -6.93 -1.15
C TYR A 13 -5.96 -6.81 0.33
N THR A 14 -5.90 -5.60 0.89
CA THR A 14 -6.21 -5.40 2.31
C THR A 14 -7.69 -5.62 2.63
N LEU A 15 -8.58 -5.47 1.66
CA LEU A 15 -9.99 -5.83 1.84
C LEU A 15 -10.16 -7.34 1.97
N ARG A 16 -9.36 -8.13 1.27
CA ARG A 16 -9.39 -9.58 1.33
C ARG A 16 -8.58 -10.15 2.49
N ARG A 17 -7.67 -9.36 3.04
CA ARG A 17 -6.81 -9.70 4.18
C ARG A 17 -6.91 -8.60 5.24
N PRO A 18 -8.08 -8.44 5.89
CA PRO A 18 -8.30 -7.31 6.81
C PRO A 18 -7.44 -7.35 8.06
N GLN A 19 -6.81 -8.48 8.35
CA GLN A 19 -5.87 -8.61 9.46
C GLN A 19 -4.46 -8.11 9.12
N GLU A 20 -4.21 -7.72 7.87
CA GLU A 20 -2.90 -7.23 7.43
C GLU A 20 -2.93 -5.74 7.16
N VAL A 21 -1.84 -5.08 7.53
CA VAL A 21 -1.55 -3.69 7.17
C VAL A 21 -0.34 -3.69 6.25
N LEU A 22 -0.41 -2.96 5.15
CA LEU A 22 0.71 -2.81 4.23
C LEU A 22 1.39 -1.47 4.47
N LEU A 23 2.70 -1.50 4.66
CA LEU A 23 3.54 -0.31 4.70
C LEU A 23 4.25 -0.22 3.36
N VAL A 24 3.95 0.83 2.61
CA VAL A 24 4.37 0.95 1.21
C VAL A 24 5.37 2.08 1.07
N LYS A 25 6.53 1.76 0.49
CA LYS A 25 7.51 2.76 0.06
C LYS A 25 7.36 2.96 -1.43
N ALA A 26 7.17 4.21 -1.83
CA ALA A 26 6.93 4.59 -3.21
C ALA A 26 7.81 5.76 -3.60
N GLU A 27 7.88 6.01 -4.91
CA GLU A 27 8.59 7.16 -5.47
C GLU A 27 7.67 7.87 -6.45
N VAL A 28 7.57 9.18 -6.28
CA VAL A 28 6.74 10.06 -7.12
C VAL A 28 7.65 11.15 -7.67
N ASN A 29 7.90 11.14 -8.98
CA ASN A 29 8.73 12.14 -9.65
C ASN A 29 10.13 12.27 -9.01
N GLY A 30 10.71 11.14 -8.59
CA GLY A 30 12.02 11.10 -7.95
C GLY A 30 12.02 11.39 -6.46
N GLU A 31 10.85 11.63 -5.86
CA GLU A 31 10.72 11.92 -4.43
C GLU A 31 10.14 10.70 -3.70
N PRO A 32 10.73 10.31 -2.55
CA PRO A 32 10.20 9.19 -1.78
C PRO A 32 8.91 9.56 -1.07
N ASP A 33 8.02 8.58 -0.96
CA ASP A 33 6.78 8.69 -0.19
C ASP A 33 6.55 7.38 0.54
N GLU A 34 5.87 7.45 1.68
CA GLU A 34 5.51 6.27 2.46
C GLU A 34 4.03 6.31 2.77
N LEU A 35 3.38 5.15 2.65
CA LEU A 35 1.95 5.00 2.80
C LEU A 35 1.64 3.82 3.69
N MET A 36 0.48 3.90 4.34
CA MET A 36 -0.11 2.76 5.05
C MET A 36 -1.43 2.40 4.37
N VAL A 37 -1.64 1.11 4.09
CA VAL A 37 -2.88 0.62 3.49
C VAL A 37 -3.53 -0.35 4.46
N LEU A 38 -4.78 -0.08 4.83
CA LEU A 38 -5.53 -0.86 5.80
C LEU A 38 -7.01 -0.88 5.41
N LYS A 39 -7.57 -2.09 5.34
CA LYS A 39 -9.02 -2.29 5.08
C LYS A 39 -9.53 -1.49 3.88
N GLY A 40 -8.74 -1.47 2.80
CA GLY A 40 -9.09 -0.80 1.56
C GLY A 40 -8.78 0.69 1.51
N PHE A 41 -8.23 1.25 2.58
CA PHE A 41 -7.91 2.68 2.66
C PHE A 41 -6.41 2.91 2.72
N SER A 42 -5.96 3.91 1.98
CA SER A 42 -4.56 4.34 1.97
C SER A 42 -4.42 5.70 2.62
N SER A 43 -3.35 5.89 3.37
CA SER A 43 -3.01 7.18 3.94
C SER A 43 -1.51 7.41 3.84
N SER A 44 -1.12 8.66 3.59
CA SER A 44 0.29 9.03 3.56
C SER A 44 0.83 9.13 4.99
N LEU A 45 2.03 8.59 5.20
CA LEU A 45 2.76 8.72 6.46
C LEU A 45 3.65 9.97 6.48
N MET A 46 3.84 10.62 5.33
CA MET A 46 4.75 11.75 5.17
C MET A 46 4.04 13.06 4.87
N ARG A 47 2.77 13.01 4.48
CA ARG A 47 2.00 14.20 4.09
C ARG A 47 0.59 14.12 4.67
N PRO A 48 -0.06 15.27 4.96
CA PRO A 48 -1.48 15.25 5.33
C PRO A 48 -2.31 14.64 4.20
N THR A 49 -3.30 13.83 4.58
CA THR A 49 -4.24 13.28 3.60
C THR A 49 -5.14 14.39 3.06
N ALA A 50 -5.33 14.42 1.74
CA ALA A 50 -6.22 15.40 1.12
C ALA A 50 -7.67 15.16 1.55
N PHE A 51 -8.42 16.26 1.77
CA PHE A 51 -9.83 16.16 2.12
C PHE A 51 -10.71 15.72 0.94
N ASP A 52 -10.25 15.95 -0.28
CA ASP A 52 -11.00 15.63 -1.48
C ASP A 52 -10.79 14.14 -1.82
N PRO A 53 -11.87 13.32 -1.74
CA PRO A 53 -11.74 11.89 -2.02
C PRO A 53 -11.42 11.59 -3.50
N ASP A 54 -11.58 12.56 -4.39
CA ASP A 54 -11.24 12.39 -5.80
C ASP A 54 -9.74 12.56 -6.06
N ILE A 55 -8.98 13.07 -5.08
CA ILE A 55 -7.54 13.21 -5.20
C ILE A 55 -6.89 11.94 -4.64
N PRO A 56 -6.22 11.13 -5.49
CA PRO A 56 -5.58 9.91 -5.01
C PRO A 56 -4.37 10.21 -4.11
N VAL A 57 -4.14 9.33 -3.14
CA VAL A 57 -2.97 9.42 -2.24
C VAL A 57 -1.68 9.31 -3.04
N LEU A 58 -1.65 8.45 -4.07
CA LEU A 58 -0.54 8.34 -5.02
C LEU A 58 -1.06 8.55 -6.43
N PRO A 59 -0.33 9.30 -7.27
CA PRO A 59 -0.65 9.36 -8.69
C PRO A 59 -0.41 8.00 -9.36
N ALA A 60 -1.08 7.79 -10.51
CA ALA A 60 -1.01 6.52 -11.22
C ALA A 60 0.41 6.19 -11.71
N HIS A 61 1.25 7.19 -11.95
CA HIS A 61 2.62 7.01 -12.42
C HIS A 61 3.64 6.78 -11.29
N ALA A 62 3.20 6.76 -10.03
CA ALA A 62 4.10 6.49 -8.92
C ALA A 62 4.64 5.06 -8.98
N GLU A 63 5.90 4.89 -8.58
CA GLU A 63 6.51 3.57 -8.51
C GLU A 63 6.41 3.02 -7.09
N ILE A 64 6.01 1.77 -6.97
CA ILE A 64 6.04 1.05 -5.70
C ILE A 64 7.43 0.41 -5.58
N LEU A 65 8.20 0.84 -4.58
CA LEU A 65 9.56 0.35 -4.38
C LEU A 65 9.62 -0.86 -3.47
N GLN A 66 8.84 -0.84 -2.39
CA GLN A 66 8.89 -1.88 -1.37
C GLN A 66 7.57 -1.93 -0.61
N VAL A 67 7.18 -3.13 -0.19
CA VAL A 67 6.01 -3.34 0.65
C VAL A 67 6.41 -4.20 1.85
N ASP A 68 6.02 -3.76 3.04
CA ASP A 68 6.12 -4.56 4.26
C ASP A 68 4.72 -4.96 4.70
N ARG A 69 4.56 -6.21 5.13
CA ARG A 69 3.30 -6.74 5.65
C ARG A 69 3.38 -6.85 7.16
N THR A 70 2.42 -6.26 7.86
CA THR A 70 2.33 -6.37 9.32
C THR A 70 0.95 -6.85 9.73
N TYR A 71 0.83 -7.39 10.96
CA TYR A 71 -0.47 -7.69 11.53
C TYR A 71 -1.17 -6.41 12.00
N SER A 72 -2.50 -6.38 11.86
CA SER A 72 -3.34 -5.33 12.42
C SER A 72 -3.63 -5.63 13.90
N PRO A 73 -3.68 -4.65 14.80
CA PRO A 73 -3.42 -3.23 14.56
C PRO A 73 -1.91 -2.95 14.41
N TYR A 74 -1.59 -1.96 13.57
CA TYR A 74 -0.20 -1.56 13.37
C TYR A 74 0.25 -0.67 14.54
N ASN A 75 1.32 -1.09 15.20
CA ASN A 75 1.97 -0.31 16.25
C ASN A 75 3.38 0.05 15.78
N PRO A 76 3.66 1.34 15.48
CA PRO A 76 4.99 1.72 14.99
C PRO A 76 6.11 1.49 16.01
N ASP A 77 5.79 1.45 17.30
CA ASP A 77 6.79 1.18 18.35
C ASP A 77 7.15 -0.30 18.49
N ALA A 78 6.23 -1.18 18.09
CA ALA A 78 6.41 -2.63 18.20
C ALA A 78 5.67 -3.33 17.06
N PRO A 79 6.09 -3.14 15.80
CA PRO A 79 5.41 -3.75 14.67
C PRO A 79 5.57 -5.27 14.66
N HIS A 80 4.49 -5.96 14.32
CA HIS A 80 4.51 -7.42 14.16
C HIS A 80 4.53 -7.75 12.67
N TYR A 81 5.72 -7.80 12.10
CA TYR A 81 5.89 -8.05 10.67
C TYR A 81 5.53 -9.48 10.31
N ILE A 82 4.74 -9.62 9.25
CA ILE A 82 4.51 -10.90 8.59
C ILE A 82 5.64 -11.15 7.60
N GLN A 83 6.02 -10.09 6.86
CA GLN A 83 7.07 -10.15 5.86
C GLN A 83 7.55 -8.73 5.57
N GLN A 84 8.86 -8.56 5.41
CA GLN A 84 9.48 -7.27 5.11
C GLN A 84 10.22 -7.32 3.79
N GLY A 85 10.38 -6.16 3.15
CA GLY A 85 11.25 -6.01 2.00
C GLY A 85 10.73 -6.65 0.74
N LEU A 86 9.39 -6.78 0.59
CA LEU A 86 8.80 -7.27 -0.64
C LEU A 86 9.04 -6.27 -1.77
N THR A 87 9.63 -6.74 -2.86
CA THR A 87 9.69 -5.95 -4.09
C THR A 87 8.29 -5.92 -4.72
N TRP A 88 8.09 -5.02 -5.69
CA TRP A 88 6.81 -4.98 -6.39
C TRP A 88 6.51 -6.31 -7.08
N ASP A 89 7.51 -6.95 -7.67
CA ASP A 89 7.33 -8.25 -8.33
C ASP A 89 6.87 -9.32 -7.33
N MET A 90 7.47 -9.36 -6.15
CA MET A 90 7.08 -10.29 -5.10
C MET A 90 5.66 -10.01 -4.61
N MET A 91 5.31 -8.74 -4.46
CA MET A 91 3.97 -8.35 -4.04
C MET A 91 2.93 -8.69 -5.11
N GLN A 92 3.26 -8.57 -6.38
CA GLN A 92 2.35 -8.95 -7.46
C GLN A 92 1.97 -10.43 -7.40
N ALA A 93 2.90 -11.29 -7.03
CA ALA A 93 2.62 -12.71 -6.87
C ALA A 93 1.55 -12.94 -5.78
N LEU A 94 1.66 -12.23 -4.66
CA LEU A 94 0.64 -12.28 -3.60
C LEU A 94 -0.70 -11.73 -4.05
N LEU A 95 -0.70 -10.64 -4.82
CA LEU A 95 -1.92 -10.05 -5.35
C LEU A 95 -2.66 -11.05 -6.23
N LYS A 96 -1.94 -11.75 -7.10
CA LYS A 96 -2.53 -12.80 -7.95
C LYS A 96 -3.09 -13.95 -7.12
N GLU A 97 -2.36 -14.36 -6.08
CA GLU A 97 -2.78 -15.46 -5.21
C GLU A 97 -4.10 -15.13 -4.52
N VAL A 98 -4.30 -13.88 -4.14
CA VAL A 98 -5.52 -13.41 -3.50
C VAL A 98 -6.63 -13.07 -4.51
N GLY A 99 -6.29 -12.95 -5.79
CA GLY A 99 -7.24 -12.68 -6.86
C GLY A 99 -7.51 -11.21 -7.11
N VAL A 100 -6.54 -10.36 -6.88
CA VAL A 100 -6.71 -8.91 -7.07
C VAL A 100 -5.69 -8.30 -8.03
#